data_46b3609583d83efe1425281337e54869
#
_entry.id   46b3609583d83efe1425281337e54869
#
_cell.length_a   1.000
_cell.length_b   1.000
_cell.length_c   1.000
_cell.angle_alpha   90.00
_cell.angle_beta   90.00
_cell.angle_gamma   90.00
#
_symmetry.space_group_name_H-M   'P 1'
#
loop_
_entity.id
_entity.type
_entity.pdbx_description
1 polymer ?
#
loop_
_entity_poly.entity_id
_entity_poly.type
_entity_poly.pdbx_seq_one_letter_code
_entity_poly.pdbx_strand_id
1 'polypeptide(L)'
;EHLIGLHELHAKSEDKETLRELFTQFGFKSLLRELDRGSNSAPSGTQGATQAASDVKTEAKIADVKEMSAGDLLGFVAELPTEKIERHYSCVTTEAELDVWLKKINSAALTCVDTETTGLDALRVDLVGISLAVSPGEACYIPLAHTTNEDQLNKQSVLEQLKPWLESDEHAKLGQNLKYDIHIFDGCGIKLRGIQHDTLLQSYVLESHRSHDMDSLAMRHLGEKTIAYEEVCGKGVHQITFDQVNLETATQYAAEDADITLRLHHAMYPAIAADEKLLRIYREIEMPAMLALAVMERNGILIDSAKLAAQGQIVGQRLLELEKQIHELAGQPFNIQSPKQIAEILFGKLELPVVKKTPSGAPSTDEEVLQKLAENYPLPARILDYRSLAKLQSTYIEKLPRMVNPKTGRVHTNYSQAVAVTGRLASSEPNLQNIPVRTEEGRKIREAFIAKPGS
;
A
#
# COMPACT_ATOMS: atom_id res chain seq x y z
N GLU A 1 -10.70 -12.92 -35.85
CA GLU A 1 -10.04 -11.64 -36.20
C GLU A 1 -10.92 -10.91 -37.21
N HIS A 2 -11.68 -9.90 -36.72
CA HIS A 2 -12.40 -8.98 -37.62
C HIS A 2 -11.46 -7.78 -37.87
N LEU A 3 -10.75 -7.79 -38.98
CA LEU A 3 -10.02 -6.63 -39.50
C LEU A 3 -11.05 -5.66 -40.11
N ILE A 4 -11.41 -4.63 -39.34
CA ILE A 4 -12.21 -3.51 -39.83
C ILE A 4 -11.26 -2.65 -40.68
N GLY A 5 -11.59 -2.41 -41.94
CA GLY A 5 -10.81 -1.53 -42.81
C GLY A 5 -10.84 -0.08 -42.34
N LEU A 6 -9.74 0.65 -42.43
CA LEU A 6 -9.63 2.06 -41.98
C LEU A 6 -10.70 2.97 -42.59
N HIS A 7 -11.24 2.63 -43.76
CA HIS A 7 -12.31 3.37 -44.45
C HIS A 7 -13.71 3.09 -43.86
N GLU A 8 -13.84 2.09 -42.99
CA GLU A 8 -15.10 1.76 -42.28
C GLU A 8 -15.17 2.41 -40.90
N LEU A 9 -14.10 3.09 -40.47
CA LEU A 9 -14.04 3.81 -39.20
C LEU A 9 -14.74 5.16 -39.31
N HIS A 10 -16.01 5.21 -38.94
CA HIS A 10 -16.75 6.47 -38.82
C HIS A 10 -16.89 6.80 -37.30
N ALA A 11 -16.64 8.09 -36.97
CA ALA A 11 -16.93 8.58 -35.63
C ALA A 11 -18.44 8.47 -35.37
N LYS A 12 -18.86 7.60 -34.48
CA LYS A 12 -20.24 7.50 -33.99
C LYS A 12 -20.41 8.42 -32.77
N SER A 13 -21.65 8.84 -32.53
CA SER A 13 -21.99 9.55 -31.29
C SER A 13 -21.68 8.64 -30.10
N GLU A 14 -21.11 9.21 -29.03
CA GLU A 14 -20.83 8.48 -27.79
C GLU A 14 -22.13 7.91 -27.20
N ASP A 15 -22.17 6.61 -26.97
CA ASP A 15 -23.19 5.96 -26.18
C ASP A 15 -22.84 6.14 -24.68
N LYS A 16 -23.34 7.24 -24.13
CA LYS A 16 -23.05 7.64 -22.74
C LYS A 16 -23.62 6.68 -21.70
N GLU A 17 -24.66 5.96 -22.03
CA GLU A 17 -25.31 5.02 -21.12
C GLU A 17 -24.45 3.75 -20.98
N THR A 18 -24.04 3.18 -22.10
CA THR A 18 -23.10 2.04 -22.13
C THR A 18 -21.73 2.43 -21.52
N LEU A 19 -21.22 3.64 -21.81
CA LEU A 19 -19.98 4.11 -21.21
C LEU A 19 -20.10 4.27 -19.70
N ARG A 20 -21.23 4.75 -19.18
CA ARG A 20 -21.47 4.87 -17.73
C ARG A 20 -21.51 3.49 -17.06
N GLU A 21 -22.18 2.52 -17.67
CA GLU A 21 -22.21 1.16 -17.17
C GLU A 21 -20.81 0.55 -17.12
N LEU A 22 -20.06 0.63 -18.22
CA LEU A 22 -18.69 0.14 -18.30
C LEU A 22 -17.77 0.83 -17.30
N PHE A 23 -17.83 2.16 -17.19
CA PHE A 23 -16.99 2.90 -16.24
C PHE A 23 -17.35 2.60 -14.78
N THR A 24 -18.62 2.29 -14.51
CA THR A 24 -19.07 1.83 -13.19
C THR A 24 -18.56 0.41 -12.92
N GLN A 25 -18.74 -0.48 -13.88
CA GLN A 25 -18.29 -1.87 -13.79
C GLN A 25 -16.78 -2.00 -13.59
N PHE A 26 -16.01 -1.19 -14.31
CA PHE A 26 -14.53 -1.21 -14.23
C PHE A 26 -13.95 -0.21 -13.20
N GLY A 27 -14.78 0.47 -12.42
CA GLY A 27 -14.35 1.37 -11.35
C GLY A 27 -13.62 2.65 -11.81
N PHE A 28 -13.83 3.11 -13.05
CA PHE A 28 -13.20 4.30 -13.62
C PHE A 28 -13.85 5.60 -13.12
N LYS A 29 -13.67 5.90 -11.83
CA LYS A 29 -14.30 7.04 -11.13
C LYS A 29 -14.00 8.41 -11.77
N SER A 30 -12.83 8.60 -12.35
CA SER A 30 -12.45 9.84 -13.05
C SER A 30 -13.23 10.02 -14.35
N LEU A 31 -13.35 8.95 -15.15
CA LEU A 31 -14.07 8.95 -16.41
C LEU A 31 -15.59 9.08 -16.19
N LEU A 32 -16.15 8.48 -15.12
CA LEU A 32 -17.53 8.70 -14.72
C LEU A 32 -17.82 10.17 -14.42
N ARG A 33 -16.96 10.84 -13.65
CA ARG A 33 -17.09 12.26 -13.34
C ARG A 33 -17.00 13.16 -14.58
N GLU A 34 -16.18 12.77 -15.56
CA GLU A 34 -16.02 13.48 -16.83
C GLU A 34 -17.25 13.29 -17.71
N LEU A 35 -17.80 12.09 -17.79
CA LEU A 35 -19.03 11.76 -18.50
C LEU A 35 -20.22 12.55 -17.92
N ASP A 36 -20.32 12.66 -16.59
CA ASP A 36 -21.37 13.41 -15.88
C ASP A 36 -21.23 14.93 -16.07
N ARG A 37 -20.02 15.46 -16.18
CA ARG A 37 -19.77 16.88 -16.50
C ARG A 37 -20.15 17.24 -17.93
N GLY A 38 -19.95 16.32 -18.88
CA GLY A 38 -20.31 16.52 -20.30
C GLY A 38 -21.83 16.56 -20.56
N SER A 39 -22.66 16.11 -19.63
CA SER A 39 -24.13 16.13 -19.78
C SER A 39 -24.80 17.44 -19.34
N ASN A 40 -24.05 18.38 -18.74
CA ASN A 40 -24.59 19.66 -18.20
C ASN A 40 -24.15 20.91 -18.97
N SER A 41 -23.75 20.81 -20.21
CA SER A 41 -23.47 21.99 -21.05
C SER A 41 -24.51 22.22 -22.12
N ALA A 42 -25.61 22.91 -21.74
CA ALA A 42 -26.42 23.70 -22.64
C ALA A 42 -26.25 25.19 -22.24
N PRO A 43 -26.14 26.13 -23.20
CA PRO A 43 -25.77 27.49 -22.89
C PRO A 43 -26.98 28.35 -22.53
N SER A 44 -26.96 28.96 -21.36
CA SER A 44 -27.73 30.18 -21.14
C SER A 44 -27.09 31.02 -20.03
N GLY A 45 -27.05 32.30 -20.31
CA GLY A 45 -26.31 33.33 -19.62
C GLY A 45 -26.79 33.73 -18.22
N THR A 46 -25.88 34.47 -17.63
CA THR A 46 -26.02 35.57 -16.65
C THR A 46 -26.80 35.37 -15.35
N GLN A 47 -26.05 35.74 -14.33
CA GLN A 47 -26.42 36.36 -13.05
C GLN A 47 -26.68 35.49 -11.81
N GLY A 48 -25.81 35.65 -10.86
CA GLY A 48 -26.10 36.27 -9.58
C GLY A 48 -26.28 35.37 -8.36
N ALA A 49 -25.33 35.44 -7.47
CA ALA A 49 -25.48 35.57 -6.02
C ALA A 49 -26.03 34.41 -5.14
N THR A 50 -25.14 34.02 -4.22
CA THR A 50 -25.33 33.81 -2.76
C THR A 50 -26.29 32.78 -2.17
N GLN A 51 -25.66 32.03 -1.27
CA GLN A 51 -26.13 31.61 0.07
C GLN A 51 -26.75 30.22 0.30
N ALA A 52 -26.08 29.56 1.24
CA ALA A 52 -26.57 28.91 2.45
C ALA A 52 -27.14 27.48 2.39
N ALA A 53 -26.51 26.69 3.22
CA ALA A 53 -26.85 25.47 3.90
C ALA A 53 -28.34 25.15 4.10
N SER A 54 -28.70 23.87 3.99
CA SER A 54 -29.37 23.15 5.08
C SER A 54 -29.79 21.73 4.63
N ASP A 55 -29.74 20.83 5.59
CA ASP A 55 -30.18 19.45 5.63
C ASP A 55 -31.50 19.14 4.95
N VAL A 56 -31.57 18.01 4.23
CA VAL A 56 -32.80 17.18 4.18
C VAL A 56 -32.43 15.70 4.03
N LYS A 57 -32.80 14.92 5.06
CA LYS A 57 -33.00 13.47 4.97
C LYS A 57 -34.15 13.18 4.02
N THR A 58 -33.99 12.23 3.15
CA THR A 58 -35.16 11.60 2.53
C THR A 58 -34.90 10.11 2.29
N GLU A 59 -35.63 9.30 3.02
CA GLU A 59 -35.82 7.88 2.78
C GLU A 59 -36.55 7.69 1.46
N ALA A 60 -36.08 6.79 0.61
CA ALA A 60 -36.81 6.33 -0.55
C ALA A 60 -36.88 4.80 -0.56
N LYS A 61 -38.11 4.32 -0.61
CA LYS A 61 -38.57 2.94 -0.63
C LYS A 61 -38.04 2.19 -1.85
N ILE A 62 -37.67 0.94 -1.60
CA ILE A 62 -37.45 -0.11 -2.62
C ILE A 62 -38.81 -0.51 -3.21
N ALA A 63 -38.89 -0.48 -4.52
CA ALA A 63 -39.98 -1.11 -5.27
C ALA A 63 -39.39 -2.00 -6.37
N ASP A 64 -39.93 -3.19 -6.41
CA ASP A 64 -39.75 -4.33 -7.32
C ASP A 64 -39.22 -4.04 -8.73
N VAL A 65 -38.21 -4.82 -9.12
CA VAL A 65 -37.91 -5.09 -10.53
C VAL A 65 -37.84 -6.59 -10.73
N LYS A 66 -38.80 -7.07 -11.49
CA LYS A 66 -38.87 -8.42 -12.03
C LYS A 66 -38.13 -8.49 -13.37
N GLU A 67 -37.44 -9.61 -13.53
CA GLU A 67 -36.99 -10.22 -14.78
C GLU A 67 -35.95 -9.49 -15.61
N MET A 68 -34.70 -10.01 -15.54
CA MET A 68 -33.78 -9.94 -16.67
C MET A 68 -33.25 -11.33 -17.00
N SER A 69 -33.53 -11.72 -18.24
CA SER A 69 -32.95 -12.87 -18.91
C SER A 69 -31.76 -12.41 -19.77
N ALA A 70 -30.81 -13.29 -19.91
CA ALA A 70 -29.74 -13.35 -20.89
C ALA A 70 -28.43 -12.63 -20.54
N GLY A 71 -27.42 -13.44 -20.23
CA GLY A 71 -26.01 -13.04 -20.15
C GLY A 71 -25.12 -13.90 -19.24
N ASP A 72 -25.38 -15.21 -19.24
CA ASP A 72 -24.45 -16.18 -18.65
C ASP A 72 -23.11 -16.19 -19.43
N LEU A 73 -22.19 -15.37 -19.01
CA LEU A 73 -20.74 -15.59 -19.12
C LEU A 73 -20.03 -14.59 -18.21
N LEU A 74 -19.39 -15.10 -17.13
CA LEU A 74 -18.64 -14.40 -16.09
C LEU A 74 -19.42 -14.03 -14.82
N GLY A 75 -20.14 -14.97 -14.25
CA GLY A 75 -20.74 -14.82 -12.94
C GLY A 75 -20.44 -16.00 -12.04
N PHE A 76 -19.18 -16.21 -11.66
CA PHE A 76 -18.95 -16.89 -10.39
C PHE A 76 -19.13 -15.86 -9.27
N VAL A 77 -20.36 -15.44 -9.06
CA VAL A 77 -20.78 -14.95 -7.76
C VAL A 77 -20.98 -16.22 -6.94
N ALA A 78 -19.93 -16.67 -6.24
CA ALA A 78 -20.13 -17.59 -5.15
C ALA A 78 -21.19 -16.94 -4.25
N GLU A 79 -22.32 -17.62 -4.04
CA GLU A 79 -23.28 -17.21 -3.02
C GLU A 79 -22.49 -17.01 -1.74
N LEU A 80 -22.47 -15.78 -1.23
CA LEU A 80 -21.82 -15.47 0.04
C LEU A 80 -22.42 -16.43 1.07
N PRO A 81 -21.60 -17.14 1.86
CA PRO A 81 -22.11 -18.06 2.86
C PRO A 81 -23.00 -17.27 3.82
N THR A 82 -24.29 -17.58 3.82
CA THR A 82 -25.32 -16.92 4.65
C THR A 82 -25.34 -17.47 6.09
N GLU A 83 -24.57 -18.49 6.38
CA GLU A 83 -24.47 -19.03 7.74
C GLU A 83 -23.56 -18.14 8.58
N LYS A 84 -24.11 -17.59 9.67
CA LYS A 84 -23.32 -16.93 10.70
C LYS A 84 -22.38 -17.95 11.32
N ILE A 85 -21.09 -17.78 11.06
CA ILE A 85 -20.05 -18.57 11.73
C ILE A 85 -20.01 -18.17 13.22
N GLU A 86 -20.19 -19.13 14.09
CA GLU A 86 -20.01 -18.92 15.53
C GLU A 86 -18.53 -18.72 15.81
N ARG A 87 -18.20 -17.64 16.49
CA ARG A 87 -16.80 -17.23 16.75
C ARG A 87 -16.40 -17.62 18.16
N HIS A 88 -15.35 -18.41 18.27
CA HIS A 88 -14.73 -18.86 19.50
C HIS A 88 -13.28 -18.34 19.55
N TYR A 89 -13.14 -17.11 20.02
CA TYR A 89 -11.84 -16.46 20.16
C TYR A 89 -11.36 -16.56 21.60
N SER A 90 -10.16 -17.07 21.80
CA SER A 90 -9.57 -17.28 23.12
C SER A 90 -8.28 -16.49 23.31
N CYS A 91 -8.13 -15.89 24.49
CA CYS A 91 -6.86 -15.35 24.96
C CYS A 91 -6.08 -16.48 25.64
N VAL A 92 -4.85 -16.71 25.23
CA VAL A 92 -3.98 -17.77 25.77
C VAL A 92 -3.01 -17.15 26.77
N THR A 93 -3.35 -17.24 28.06
CA THR A 93 -2.58 -16.64 29.16
C THR A 93 -1.96 -17.67 30.10
N THR A 94 -2.28 -18.95 29.92
CA THR A 94 -1.78 -20.05 30.74
C THR A 94 -1.11 -21.14 29.91
N GLU A 95 -0.16 -21.86 30.50
CA GLU A 95 0.52 -22.99 29.84
C GLU A 95 -0.47 -24.09 29.43
N ALA A 96 -1.54 -24.34 30.21
CA ALA A 96 -2.55 -25.32 29.84
C ALA A 96 -3.32 -24.96 28.60
N GLU A 97 -3.65 -23.67 28.41
CA GLU A 97 -4.28 -23.17 27.18
C GLU A 97 -3.31 -23.25 26.00
N LEU A 98 -2.04 -22.91 26.19
CA LEU A 98 -1.00 -23.04 25.18
C LEU A 98 -0.86 -24.51 24.71
N ASP A 99 -0.83 -25.46 25.64
CA ASP A 99 -0.80 -26.90 25.35
C ASP A 99 -1.98 -27.36 24.49
N VAL A 100 -3.17 -26.80 24.71
CA VAL A 100 -4.37 -27.08 23.90
C VAL A 100 -4.14 -26.56 22.48
N TRP A 101 -3.66 -25.32 22.32
CA TRP A 101 -3.42 -24.75 21.00
C TRP A 101 -2.26 -25.40 20.26
N LEU A 102 -1.19 -25.80 20.95
CA LEU A 102 -0.11 -26.58 20.35
C LEU A 102 -0.63 -27.91 19.77
N LYS A 103 -1.56 -28.60 20.44
CA LYS A 103 -2.19 -29.81 19.90
C LYS A 103 -3.05 -29.50 18.67
N LYS A 104 -3.84 -28.40 18.70
CA LYS A 104 -4.68 -28.01 17.56
C LYS A 104 -3.85 -27.70 16.32
N ILE A 105 -2.82 -26.84 16.42
CA ILE A 105 -1.98 -26.48 15.27
C ILE A 105 -1.16 -27.63 14.73
N ASN A 106 -0.74 -28.58 15.58
CA ASN A 106 -0.04 -29.78 15.15
C ASN A 106 -0.94 -30.77 14.41
N SER A 107 -2.25 -30.73 14.63
CA SER A 107 -3.22 -31.61 13.97
C SER A 107 -3.94 -30.94 12.78
N ALA A 108 -3.87 -29.62 12.68
CA ALA A 108 -4.54 -28.87 11.63
C ALA A 108 -3.88 -29.09 10.26
N ALA A 109 -4.70 -29.25 9.22
CA ALA A 109 -4.21 -29.35 7.83
C ALA A 109 -3.61 -28.03 7.34
N LEU A 110 -4.12 -26.90 7.82
CA LEU A 110 -3.68 -25.54 7.53
C LEU A 110 -3.93 -24.65 8.74
N THR A 111 -2.97 -23.85 9.12
CA THR A 111 -3.11 -22.88 10.22
C THR A 111 -2.81 -21.47 9.72
N CYS A 112 -3.69 -20.54 10.01
CA CYS A 112 -3.37 -19.12 9.85
C CYS A 112 -2.47 -18.69 11.01
N VAL A 113 -1.42 -17.93 10.68
CA VAL A 113 -0.52 -17.27 11.63
C VAL A 113 -0.39 -15.81 11.29
N ASP A 114 -0.50 -14.97 12.31
CA ASP A 114 -0.37 -13.53 12.21
C ASP A 114 0.33 -12.99 13.46
N THR A 115 0.97 -11.82 13.38
CA THR A 115 1.75 -11.24 14.48
C THR A 115 1.35 -9.80 14.76
N GLU A 116 1.14 -9.51 16.05
CA GLU A 116 0.94 -8.16 16.54
C GLU A 116 2.25 -7.57 17.07
N THR A 117 2.49 -6.30 16.75
CA THR A 117 3.76 -5.64 16.98
C THR A 117 3.60 -4.19 17.45
N THR A 118 4.72 -3.59 17.89
CA THR A 118 4.74 -2.18 18.35
C THR A 118 4.71 -1.15 17.21
N GLY A 119 4.67 -1.57 15.93
CA GLY A 119 4.66 -0.63 14.79
C GLY A 119 4.80 -1.30 13.43
N LEU A 120 5.06 -0.54 12.37
CA LEU A 120 5.03 -1.01 10.99
C LEU A 120 6.39 -1.41 10.39
N ASP A 121 7.50 -0.97 10.98
CA ASP A 121 8.85 -1.33 10.48
C ASP A 121 9.27 -2.68 11.08
N ALA A 122 8.97 -3.77 10.37
CA ALA A 122 9.20 -5.14 10.84
C ALA A 122 10.64 -5.46 11.28
N LEU A 123 11.63 -4.65 10.89
CA LEU A 123 13.03 -4.83 11.28
C LEU A 123 13.42 -4.00 12.51
N ARG A 124 12.52 -3.18 13.04
CA ARG A 124 12.78 -2.29 14.20
C ARG A 124 11.79 -2.46 15.34
N VAL A 125 10.65 -3.09 15.09
CA VAL A 125 9.59 -3.26 16.09
C VAL A 125 9.78 -4.52 16.92
N ASP A 126 9.07 -4.60 18.03
CA ASP A 126 9.03 -5.75 18.91
C ASP A 126 7.72 -6.54 18.70
N LEU A 127 7.80 -7.86 18.78
CA LEU A 127 6.65 -8.75 18.78
C LEU A 127 5.87 -8.58 20.07
N VAL A 128 4.58 -8.27 19.97
CA VAL A 128 3.64 -8.09 21.10
C VAL A 128 2.81 -9.34 21.35
N GLY A 129 2.38 -10.04 20.29
CA GLY A 129 1.63 -11.29 20.42
C GLY A 129 1.52 -12.03 19.09
N ILE A 130 0.97 -13.23 19.15
CA ILE A 130 0.77 -14.12 18.00
C ILE A 130 -0.70 -14.54 17.97
N SER A 131 -1.35 -14.43 16.81
CA SER A 131 -2.67 -14.98 16.60
C SER A 131 -2.62 -16.20 15.67
N LEU A 132 -3.50 -17.17 15.97
CA LEU A 132 -3.59 -18.43 15.26
C LEU A 132 -5.05 -18.77 14.98
N ALA A 133 -5.36 -19.28 13.77
CA ALA A 133 -6.67 -19.84 13.45
C ALA A 133 -6.50 -21.19 12.74
N VAL A 134 -7.30 -22.19 13.15
CA VAL A 134 -7.22 -23.57 12.64
C VAL A 134 -8.46 -24.00 11.86
N SER A 135 -9.59 -23.32 12.08
CA SER A 135 -10.85 -23.51 11.36
C SER A 135 -11.67 -22.23 11.40
N PRO A 136 -12.61 -22.01 10.46
CA PRO A 136 -13.49 -20.84 10.48
C PRO A 136 -14.19 -20.67 11.84
N GLY A 137 -14.01 -19.49 12.43
CA GLY A 137 -14.55 -19.16 13.75
C GLY A 137 -13.73 -19.65 14.94
N GLU A 138 -12.67 -20.42 14.75
CA GLU A 138 -11.83 -20.94 15.84
C GLU A 138 -10.42 -20.31 15.77
N ALA A 139 -10.17 -19.32 16.61
CA ALA A 139 -8.92 -18.58 16.66
C ALA A 139 -8.49 -18.25 18.09
N CYS A 140 -7.21 -17.93 18.27
CA CYS A 140 -6.69 -17.43 19.53
C CYS A 140 -5.70 -16.29 19.33
N TYR A 141 -5.51 -15.57 20.43
CA TYR A 141 -4.42 -14.63 20.59
C TYR A 141 -3.54 -15.05 21.76
N ILE A 142 -2.23 -15.04 21.57
CA ILE A 142 -1.20 -15.35 22.59
C ILE A 142 -0.47 -14.04 22.89
N PRO A 143 -0.85 -13.30 23.95
CA PRO A 143 -0.16 -12.07 24.35
C PRO A 143 1.22 -12.41 24.94
N LEU A 144 2.25 -11.63 24.55
CA LEU A 144 3.64 -11.91 24.90
C LEU A 144 4.39 -10.68 25.46
N ALA A 145 3.97 -9.48 25.13
CA ALA A 145 4.69 -8.26 25.49
C ALA A 145 3.77 -7.04 25.64
N HIS A 146 2.54 -7.23 26.13
CA HIS A 146 1.70 -6.11 26.52
C HIS A 146 2.26 -5.42 27.76
N THR A 147 2.10 -4.10 27.80
CA THR A 147 2.54 -3.23 28.91
C THR A 147 1.41 -3.01 29.94
N THR A 148 0.25 -3.62 29.70
CA THR A 148 -0.88 -3.66 30.66
C THR A 148 -0.53 -4.55 31.87
N ASN A 149 -1.24 -4.35 33.00
CA ASN A 149 -1.00 -5.14 34.21
C ASN A 149 -1.76 -6.49 34.21
N GLU A 150 -2.02 -7.03 33.02
CA GLU A 150 -2.75 -8.29 32.86
C GLU A 150 -1.77 -9.46 32.74
N ASP A 151 -2.19 -10.64 33.19
CA ASP A 151 -1.37 -11.84 33.14
C ASP A 151 -1.13 -12.29 31.72
N GLN A 152 0.11 -12.59 31.38
CA GLN A 152 0.53 -13.11 30.09
C GLN A 152 1.69 -14.09 30.25
N LEU A 153 1.84 -15.00 29.29
CA LEU A 153 2.91 -15.98 29.29
C LEU A 153 4.28 -15.35 29.07
N ASN A 154 5.32 -16.04 29.52
CA ASN A 154 6.69 -15.62 29.23
C ASN A 154 6.99 -15.76 27.73
N LYS A 155 7.28 -14.66 27.07
CA LYS A 155 7.56 -14.59 25.63
C LYS A 155 8.59 -15.61 25.16
N GLN A 156 9.71 -15.74 25.88
CA GLN A 156 10.78 -16.65 25.49
C GLN A 156 10.33 -18.12 25.57
N SER A 157 9.62 -18.50 26.64
CA SER A 157 9.07 -19.85 26.81
C SER A 157 8.07 -20.22 25.71
N VAL A 158 7.15 -19.30 25.38
CA VAL A 158 6.16 -19.51 24.29
C VAL A 158 6.85 -19.68 22.94
N LEU A 159 7.82 -18.80 22.63
CA LEU A 159 8.56 -18.89 21.38
C LEU A 159 9.37 -20.19 21.27
N GLU A 160 9.97 -20.67 22.35
CA GLU A 160 10.69 -21.96 22.38
C GLU A 160 9.75 -23.13 22.13
N GLN A 161 8.53 -23.10 22.68
CA GLN A 161 7.52 -24.13 22.48
C GLN A 161 6.92 -24.11 21.06
N LEU A 162 6.67 -22.92 20.49
CA LEU A 162 6.15 -22.77 19.12
C LEU A 162 7.21 -23.00 18.04
N LYS A 163 8.49 -22.79 18.33
CA LYS A 163 9.57 -22.85 17.36
C LYS A 163 9.60 -24.15 16.54
N PRO A 164 9.46 -25.36 17.10
CA PRO A 164 9.47 -26.60 16.29
C PRO A 164 8.35 -26.60 15.24
N TRP A 165 7.17 -26.10 15.57
CA TRP A 165 6.05 -26.00 14.65
C TRP A 165 6.26 -24.87 13.62
N LEU A 166 6.70 -23.69 14.05
CA LEU A 166 6.97 -22.54 13.16
C LEU A 166 8.05 -22.85 12.12
N GLU A 167 9.09 -23.60 12.49
CA GLU A 167 10.20 -23.97 11.61
C GLU A 167 9.97 -25.28 10.83
N SER A 168 8.82 -25.94 10.98
CA SER A 168 8.49 -27.18 10.28
C SER A 168 7.93 -26.90 8.88
N ASP A 169 8.43 -27.62 7.89
CA ASP A 169 7.89 -27.64 6.53
C ASP A 169 6.67 -28.59 6.40
N GLU A 170 6.43 -29.47 7.40
CA GLU A 170 5.31 -30.41 7.41
C GLU A 170 3.98 -29.75 7.79
N HIS A 171 4.03 -28.68 8.56
CA HIS A 171 2.85 -27.94 9.00
C HIS A 171 2.57 -26.77 8.06
N ALA A 172 1.48 -26.88 7.29
CA ALA A 172 1.08 -25.86 6.36
C ALA A 172 0.61 -24.58 7.07
N LYS A 173 1.13 -23.44 6.63
CA LYS A 173 0.83 -22.13 7.17
C LYS A 173 0.30 -21.20 6.11
N LEU A 174 -0.59 -20.30 6.54
CA LEU A 174 -1.10 -19.22 5.73
C LEU A 174 -1.12 -17.92 6.55
N GLY A 175 -1.18 -16.77 5.89
CA GLY A 175 -1.38 -15.47 6.51
C GLY A 175 -1.73 -14.39 5.49
N GLN A 176 -1.80 -13.16 5.96
CA GLN A 176 -2.03 -11.97 5.13
C GLN A 176 -0.76 -11.13 5.09
N ASN A 177 -0.10 -11.01 3.92
CA ASN A 177 1.18 -10.30 3.80
C ASN A 177 2.28 -10.89 4.71
N LEU A 178 2.39 -12.21 4.70
CA LEU A 178 3.31 -13.00 5.55
C LEU A 178 4.78 -12.58 5.52
N LYS A 179 5.17 -11.81 4.53
CA LYS A 179 6.52 -11.25 4.47
C LYS A 179 6.84 -10.40 5.70
N TYR A 180 5.84 -9.69 6.25
CA TYR A 180 5.96 -8.96 7.50
C TYR A 180 6.25 -9.92 8.68
N ASP A 181 5.45 -10.98 8.82
CA ASP A 181 5.58 -11.97 9.90
C ASP A 181 6.88 -12.76 9.82
N ILE A 182 7.34 -13.08 8.60
CA ILE A 182 8.67 -13.66 8.37
C ILE A 182 9.76 -12.80 9.01
N HIS A 183 9.68 -11.47 8.86
CA HIS A 183 10.66 -10.57 9.46
C HIS A 183 10.57 -10.52 10.97
N ILE A 184 9.35 -10.53 11.52
CA ILE A 184 9.12 -10.53 12.97
C ILE A 184 9.67 -11.81 13.61
N PHE A 185 9.31 -12.98 13.09
CA PHE A 185 9.83 -14.26 13.59
C PHE A 185 11.36 -14.38 13.45
N ASP A 186 11.91 -13.92 12.31
CA ASP A 186 13.34 -13.92 12.10
C ASP A 186 14.08 -12.99 13.09
N GLY A 187 13.44 -11.87 13.48
CA GLY A 187 13.89 -10.99 14.58
C GLY A 187 13.94 -11.68 15.92
N CYS A 188 13.08 -12.68 16.14
CA CYS A 188 13.06 -13.55 17.32
C CYS A 188 13.95 -14.80 17.20
N GLY A 189 14.72 -14.95 16.12
CA GLY A 189 15.58 -16.13 15.88
C GLY A 189 14.81 -17.37 15.44
N ILE A 190 13.65 -17.20 14.81
CA ILE A 190 12.79 -18.26 14.31
C ILE A 190 12.64 -18.11 12.80
N LYS A 191 12.88 -19.20 12.06
CA LYS A 191 12.70 -19.24 10.60
C LYS A 191 11.32 -19.79 10.27
N LEU A 192 10.39 -18.92 9.91
CA LEU A 192 9.05 -19.35 9.51
C LEU A 192 9.14 -20.21 8.24
N ARG A 193 8.64 -21.45 8.32
CA ARG A 193 8.64 -22.44 7.23
C ARG A 193 7.25 -23.04 7.03
N GLY A 194 7.09 -23.86 5.99
CA GLY A 194 5.80 -24.47 5.66
C GLY A 194 4.76 -23.48 5.16
N ILE A 195 5.18 -22.32 4.67
CA ILE A 195 4.27 -21.29 4.12
C ILE A 195 3.70 -21.82 2.80
N GLN A 196 2.38 -22.05 2.78
CA GLN A 196 1.66 -22.54 1.62
C GLN A 196 0.83 -21.46 0.94
N HIS A 197 0.35 -20.49 1.72
CA HIS A 197 -0.61 -19.50 1.23
C HIS A 197 -0.37 -18.11 1.84
N ASP A 198 -0.70 -17.09 1.04
CA ASP A 198 -0.75 -15.69 1.41
C ASP A 198 -1.98 -15.05 0.75
N THR A 199 -2.90 -14.52 1.55
CA THR A 199 -4.17 -13.99 1.06
C THR A 199 -4.03 -12.65 0.33
N LEU A 200 -3.00 -11.85 0.65
CA LEU A 200 -2.64 -10.66 -0.13
C LEU A 200 -2.30 -11.06 -1.58
N LEU A 201 -1.46 -12.09 -1.75
CA LEU A 201 -1.05 -12.56 -3.07
C LEU A 201 -2.19 -13.29 -3.81
N GLN A 202 -3.06 -14.01 -3.08
CA GLN A 202 -4.28 -14.59 -3.68
C GLN A 202 -5.17 -13.49 -4.27
N SER A 203 -5.45 -12.46 -3.50
CA SER A 203 -6.23 -11.31 -3.96
C SER A 203 -5.58 -10.61 -5.15
N TYR A 204 -4.25 -10.42 -5.11
CA TYR A 204 -3.52 -9.78 -6.19
C TYR A 204 -3.60 -10.58 -7.50
N VAL A 205 -3.46 -11.89 -7.44
CA VAL A 205 -3.58 -12.77 -8.63
C VAL A 205 -5.00 -12.77 -9.20
N LEU A 206 -6.02 -12.73 -8.34
CA LEU A 206 -7.42 -12.72 -8.76
C LEU A 206 -7.88 -11.36 -9.29
N GLU A 207 -7.53 -10.28 -8.60
CA GLU A 207 -8.13 -8.96 -8.80
C GLU A 207 -7.09 -7.83 -8.68
N SER A 208 -5.98 -7.90 -9.43
CA SER A 208 -4.82 -6.99 -9.33
C SER A 208 -5.15 -5.49 -9.36
N HIS A 209 -6.34 -5.10 -9.83
CA HIS A 209 -6.78 -3.71 -9.94
C HIS A 209 -7.56 -3.20 -8.70
N ARG A 210 -7.81 -4.04 -7.70
CA ARG A 210 -8.56 -3.71 -6.49
C ARG A 210 -7.65 -3.50 -5.29
N SER A 211 -8.23 -3.07 -4.17
CA SER A 211 -7.54 -3.03 -2.89
C SER A 211 -7.35 -4.44 -2.33
N HIS A 212 -6.19 -4.67 -1.70
CA HIS A 212 -5.79 -5.96 -1.14
C HIS A 212 -5.66 -5.92 0.39
N ASP A 213 -6.10 -4.81 1.03
CA ASP A 213 -6.20 -4.73 2.48
C ASP A 213 -7.30 -5.67 3.01
N MET A 214 -7.12 -6.15 4.23
CA MET A 214 -8.00 -7.18 4.80
C MET A 214 -9.44 -6.71 4.95
N ASP A 215 -9.68 -5.47 5.35
CA ASP A 215 -11.03 -4.90 5.50
C ASP A 215 -11.79 -4.91 4.17
N SER A 216 -11.12 -4.47 3.08
CA SER A 216 -11.67 -4.49 1.73
C SER A 216 -11.91 -5.90 1.23
N LEU A 217 -11.03 -6.85 1.57
CA LEU A 217 -11.18 -8.27 1.22
C LEU A 217 -12.34 -8.91 1.97
N ALA A 218 -12.44 -8.70 3.29
CA ALA A 218 -13.50 -9.24 4.12
C ALA A 218 -14.88 -8.75 3.66
N MET A 219 -15.01 -7.44 3.39
CA MET A 219 -16.25 -6.88 2.86
C MET A 219 -16.61 -7.46 1.50
N ARG A 220 -15.63 -7.68 0.62
CA ARG A 220 -15.85 -8.13 -0.76
C ARG A 220 -16.13 -9.62 -0.88
N HIS A 221 -15.41 -10.44 -0.13
CA HIS A 221 -15.48 -11.91 -0.25
C HIS A 221 -16.29 -12.59 0.85
N LEU A 222 -16.46 -11.96 2.01
CA LEU A 222 -17.18 -12.51 3.15
C LEU A 222 -18.45 -11.71 3.49
N GLY A 223 -18.61 -10.47 2.97
CA GLY A 223 -19.71 -9.58 3.31
C GLY A 223 -19.66 -9.05 4.75
N GLU A 224 -18.48 -9.09 5.39
CA GLU A 224 -18.30 -8.73 6.78
C GLU A 224 -17.39 -7.51 6.95
N LYS A 225 -17.71 -6.68 7.94
CA LYS A 225 -16.84 -5.58 8.41
C LYS A 225 -15.94 -6.12 9.51
N THR A 226 -14.66 -5.90 9.41
CA THR A 226 -13.65 -6.23 10.42
C THR A 226 -13.48 -5.11 11.44
N ILE A 227 -12.82 -5.40 12.54
CA ILE A 227 -12.42 -4.41 13.55
C ILE A 227 -11.24 -3.63 12.95
N ALA A 228 -11.38 -2.32 12.76
CA ALA A 228 -10.29 -1.52 12.23
C ALA A 228 -9.20 -1.26 13.29
N TYR A 229 -7.92 -1.25 12.88
CA TYR A 229 -6.80 -0.94 13.79
C TYR A 229 -6.99 0.39 14.55
N GLU A 230 -7.58 1.40 13.89
CA GLU A 230 -7.89 2.69 14.50
C GLU A 230 -8.98 2.61 15.60
N GLU A 231 -9.86 1.60 15.57
CA GLU A 231 -10.86 1.35 16.62
C GLU A 231 -10.20 0.80 17.89
N VAL A 232 -9.06 0.09 17.72
CA VAL A 232 -8.30 -0.55 18.81
C VAL A 232 -7.22 0.38 19.38
N CYS A 233 -6.41 0.98 18.53
CA CYS A 233 -5.25 1.78 18.90
C CYS A 233 -5.49 3.29 18.86
N GLY A 234 -6.67 3.75 18.39
CA GLY A 234 -6.93 5.18 18.22
C GLY A 234 -6.27 5.77 16.98
N LYS A 235 -6.41 7.10 16.80
CA LYS A 235 -5.95 7.83 15.60
C LYS A 235 -5.22 9.12 15.92
N GLY A 236 -4.22 9.44 15.09
CA GLY A 236 -3.49 10.70 15.16
C GLY A 236 -2.68 10.85 16.45
N VAL A 237 -2.79 12.02 17.11
CA VAL A 237 -2.00 12.34 18.32
C VAL A 237 -2.36 11.52 19.57
N HIS A 238 -3.49 10.84 19.54
CA HIS A 238 -3.97 9.98 20.64
C HIS A 238 -3.78 8.48 20.33
N GLN A 239 -3.13 8.16 19.21
CA GLN A 239 -2.86 6.78 18.86
C GLN A 239 -1.85 6.17 19.83
N ILE A 240 -2.19 5.00 20.38
CA ILE A 240 -1.31 4.18 21.21
C ILE A 240 -0.70 3.07 20.37
N THR A 241 0.36 2.45 20.87
CA THR A 241 0.94 1.23 20.29
C THR A 241 0.16 0.01 20.76
N PHE A 242 0.18 -1.08 20.01
CA PHE A 242 -0.66 -2.26 20.28
C PHE A 242 -0.34 -2.91 21.63
N ASP A 243 0.89 -2.83 22.10
CA ASP A 243 1.32 -3.30 23.42
C ASP A 243 0.62 -2.59 24.60
N GLN A 244 -0.01 -1.43 24.36
CA GLN A 244 -0.77 -0.67 25.36
C GLN A 244 -2.27 -1.00 25.37
N VAL A 245 -2.74 -1.82 24.42
CA VAL A 245 -4.15 -2.25 24.32
C VAL A 245 -4.42 -3.32 25.37
N ASN A 246 -5.59 -3.27 26.05
CA ASN A 246 -6.01 -4.31 26.99
C ASN A 246 -6.20 -5.66 26.29
N LEU A 247 -6.00 -6.76 27.00
CA LEU A 247 -6.00 -8.10 26.40
C LEU A 247 -7.34 -8.53 25.81
N GLU A 248 -8.47 -8.08 26.39
CA GLU A 248 -9.80 -8.38 25.84
C GLU A 248 -9.96 -7.81 24.44
N THR A 249 -9.69 -6.51 24.26
CA THR A 249 -9.75 -5.83 22.96
C THR A 249 -8.71 -6.38 21.99
N ALA A 250 -7.47 -6.59 22.45
CA ALA A 250 -6.39 -7.14 21.63
C ALA A 250 -6.73 -8.56 21.13
N THR A 251 -7.33 -9.38 21.99
CA THR A 251 -7.74 -10.75 21.60
C THR A 251 -8.82 -10.73 20.54
N GLN A 252 -9.85 -9.89 20.69
CA GLN A 252 -10.93 -9.79 19.72
C GLN A 252 -10.38 -9.35 18.35
N TYR A 253 -9.50 -8.35 18.33
CA TYR A 253 -8.88 -7.86 17.11
C TYR A 253 -7.97 -8.92 16.45
N ALA A 254 -6.95 -9.37 17.15
CA ALA A 254 -5.92 -10.25 16.61
C ALA A 254 -6.46 -11.65 16.22
N ALA A 255 -7.38 -12.21 17.03
CA ALA A 255 -8.01 -13.48 16.67
C ALA A 255 -8.99 -13.33 15.49
N GLU A 256 -9.67 -12.17 15.36
CA GLU A 256 -10.49 -11.87 14.18
C GLU A 256 -9.61 -11.82 12.93
N ASP A 257 -8.44 -11.16 12.96
CA ASP A 257 -7.55 -11.04 11.82
C ASP A 257 -7.07 -12.42 11.33
N ALA A 258 -6.72 -13.32 12.26
CA ALA A 258 -6.35 -14.69 11.89
C ALA A 258 -7.52 -15.50 11.32
N ASP A 259 -8.73 -15.40 11.91
CA ASP A 259 -9.94 -16.09 11.44
C ASP A 259 -10.37 -15.56 10.07
N ILE A 260 -10.46 -14.24 9.90
CA ILE A 260 -10.81 -13.62 8.62
C ILE A 260 -9.82 -14.01 7.53
N THR A 261 -8.52 -14.01 7.83
CA THR A 261 -7.48 -14.44 6.88
C THR A 261 -7.68 -15.89 6.43
N LEU A 262 -7.97 -16.81 7.35
CA LEU A 262 -8.28 -18.20 7.02
C LEU A 262 -9.53 -18.33 6.15
N ARG A 263 -10.58 -17.59 6.48
CA ARG A 263 -11.84 -17.59 5.73
C ARG A 263 -11.69 -16.95 4.37
N LEU A 264 -10.91 -15.90 4.23
CA LEU A 264 -10.54 -15.30 2.95
C LEU A 264 -9.81 -16.29 2.03
N HIS A 265 -8.89 -17.07 2.59
CA HIS A 265 -8.26 -18.16 1.84
C HIS A 265 -9.31 -19.16 1.32
N HIS A 266 -10.23 -19.60 2.15
CA HIS A 266 -11.29 -20.53 1.75
C HIS A 266 -12.20 -19.94 0.66
N ALA A 267 -12.42 -18.64 0.66
CA ALA A 267 -13.25 -17.95 -0.35
C ALA A 267 -12.49 -17.72 -1.68
N MET A 268 -11.20 -17.36 -1.64
CA MET A 268 -10.45 -16.95 -2.82
C MET A 268 -9.69 -18.08 -3.52
N TYR A 269 -9.06 -18.97 -2.73
CA TYR A 269 -8.17 -19.98 -3.29
C TYR A 269 -8.85 -20.99 -4.26
N PRO A 270 -10.11 -21.43 -4.07
CA PRO A 270 -10.77 -22.31 -5.02
C PRO A 270 -10.81 -21.74 -6.45
N ALA A 271 -11.01 -20.43 -6.61
CA ALA A 271 -11.03 -19.80 -7.93
C ALA A 271 -9.61 -19.80 -8.58
N ILE A 272 -8.55 -19.60 -7.77
CA ILE A 272 -7.16 -19.72 -8.26
C ILE A 272 -6.86 -21.17 -8.66
N ALA A 273 -7.26 -22.13 -7.82
CA ALA A 273 -6.98 -23.56 -8.05
C ALA A 273 -7.71 -24.11 -9.27
N ALA A 274 -8.85 -23.54 -9.65
CA ALA A 274 -9.63 -23.93 -10.81
C ALA A 274 -9.05 -23.42 -12.15
N ASP A 275 -8.18 -22.42 -12.13
CA ASP A 275 -7.53 -21.85 -13.33
C ASP A 275 -6.02 -22.17 -13.32
N GLU A 276 -5.56 -22.99 -14.25
CA GLU A 276 -4.14 -23.41 -14.34
C GLU A 276 -3.17 -22.23 -14.48
N LYS A 277 -3.58 -21.15 -15.15
CA LYS A 277 -2.71 -19.98 -15.35
C LYS A 277 -2.59 -19.17 -14.06
N LEU A 278 -3.70 -18.95 -13.36
CA LEU A 278 -3.70 -18.26 -12.08
C LEU A 278 -2.95 -19.07 -11.03
N LEU A 279 -3.18 -20.39 -10.99
CA LEU A 279 -2.50 -21.30 -10.07
C LEU A 279 -0.98 -21.29 -10.30
N ARG A 280 -0.55 -21.33 -11.57
CA ARG A 280 0.86 -21.23 -11.94
C ARG A 280 1.48 -19.90 -11.50
N ILE A 281 0.82 -18.76 -11.82
CA ILE A 281 1.31 -17.45 -11.41
C ILE A 281 1.44 -17.38 -9.88
N TYR A 282 0.42 -17.83 -9.17
CA TYR A 282 0.41 -17.83 -7.71
C TYR A 282 1.53 -18.67 -7.11
N ARG A 283 1.63 -19.97 -7.52
CA ARG A 283 2.55 -20.92 -6.90
C ARG A 283 3.98 -20.84 -7.41
N GLU A 284 4.19 -20.54 -8.69
CA GLU A 284 5.51 -20.60 -9.31
C GLU A 284 6.19 -19.23 -9.41
N ILE A 285 5.42 -18.13 -9.30
CA ILE A 285 5.95 -16.77 -9.41
C ILE A 285 5.76 -16.02 -8.09
N GLU A 286 4.53 -15.75 -7.65
CA GLU A 286 4.26 -14.83 -6.55
C GLU A 286 4.75 -15.38 -5.20
N MET A 287 4.42 -16.61 -4.85
CA MET A 287 4.84 -17.21 -3.58
C MET A 287 6.37 -17.34 -3.46
N PRO A 288 7.11 -17.86 -4.46
CA PRO A 288 8.57 -17.89 -4.40
C PRO A 288 9.20 -16.49 -4.40
N ALA A 289 8.61 -15.53 -5.15
CA ALA A 289 9.09 -14.15 -5.18
C ALA A 289 8.97 -13.49 -3.80
N MET A 290 7.86 -13.69 -3.07
CA MET A 290 7.67 -13.20 -1.72
C MET A 290 8.81 -13.65 -0.79
N LEU A 291 9.17 -14.92 -0.81
CA LEU A 291 10.26 -15.46 0.01
C LEU A 291 11.62 -14.87 -0.39
N ALA A 292 11.88 -14.72 -1.69
CA ALA A 292 13.11 -14.09 -2.18
C ALA A 292 13.19 -12.61 -1.77
N LEU A 293 12.07 -11.87 -1.87
CA LEU A 293 11.97 -10.48 -1.46
C LEU A 293 12.17 -10.31 0.05
N ALA A 294 11.62 -11.20 0.88
CA ALA A 294 11.87 -11.20 2.32
C ALA A 294 13.37 -11.30 2.65
N VAL A 295 14.10 -12.19 1.95
CA VAL A 295 15.56 -12.30 2.12
C VAL A 295 16.29 -11.04 1.64
N MET A 296 15.87 -10.44 0.52
CA MET A 296 16.45 -9.19 0.01
C MET A 296 16.24 -8.02 0.98
N GLU A 297 15.02 -7.86 1.49
CA GLU A 297 14.68 -6.83 2.47
C GLU A 297 15.50 -6.97 3.74
N ARG A 298 15.64 -8.19 4.25
CA ARG A 298 16.41 -8.46 5.46
C ARG A 298 17.91 -8.26 5.27
N ASN A 299 18.45 -8.64 4.11
CA ASN A 299 19.83 -8.36 3.77
C ASN A 299 20.11 -6.87 3.68
N GLY A 300 19.16 -6.09 3.21
CA GLY A 300 19.29 -4.65 3.05
C GLY A 300 20.44 -4.25 2.10
N ILE A 301 20.67 -2.96 2.00
CA ILE A 301 21.61 -2.35 1.07
C ILE A 301 22.63 -1.54 1.84
N LEU A 302 23.91 -1.72 1.53
CA LEU A 302 24.99 -0.95 2.12
C LEU A 302 25.18 0.37 1.37
N ILE A 303 25.24 1.47 2.11
CA ILE A 303 25.48 2.80 1.55
C ILE A 303 26.72 3.45 2.18
N ASP A 304 27.43 4.24 1.40
CA ASP A 304 28.51 5.11 1.85
C ASP A 304 27.93 6.48 2.24
N SER A 305 27.63 6.64 3.51
CA SER A 305 27.08 7.89 4.05
C SER A 305 28.05 9.07 3.93
N ALA A 306 29.37 8.83 3.91
CA ALA A 306 30.36 9.89 3.75
C ALA A 306 30.35 10.45 2.32
N LYS A 307 30.22 9.58 1.30
CA LYS A 307 30.02 10.01 -0.08
C LYS A 307 28.74 10.83 -0.25
N LEU A 308 27.64 10.39 0.35
CA LEU A 308 26.38 11.15 0.32
C LEU A 308 26.51 12.52 0.99
N ALA A 309 27.20 12.59 2.14
CA ALA A 309 27.44 13.85 2.84
C ALA A 309 28.30 14.83 2.00
N ALA A 310 29.37 14.34 1.38
CA ALA A 310 30.22 15.14 0.50
C ALA A 310 29.44 15.67 -0.71
N GLN A 311 28.62 14.81 -1.33
CA GLN A 311 27.73 15.21 -2.43
C GLN A 311 26.68 16.22 -1.96
N GLY A 312 26.15 16.07 -0.75
CA GLY A 312 25.20 17.01 -0.16
C GLY A 312 25.75 18.43 -0.04
N GLN A 313 27.03 18.59 0.28
CA GLN A 313 27.67 19.90 0.30
C GLN A 313 27.72 20.53 -1.10
N ILE A 314 28.07 19.74 -2.13
CA ILE A 314 28.15 20.22 -3.52
C ILE A 314 26.76 20.62 -4.02
N VAL A 315 25.75 19.76 -3.80
CA VAL A 315 24.37 20.03 -4.20
C VAL A 315 23.79 21.23 -3.44
N GLY A 316 24.09 21.36 -2.14
CA GLY A 316 23.67 22.50 -1.33
C GLY A 316 24.24 23.83 -1.83
N GLN A 317 25.51 23.88 -2.20
CA GLN A 317 26.13 25.07 -2.81
C GLN A 317 25.45 25.40 -4.16
N ARG A 318 25.20 24.39 -4.96
CA ARG A 318 24.52 24.60 -6.26
C ARG A 318 23.09 25.10 -6.11
N LEU A 319 22.36 24.61 -5.10
CA LEU A 319 21.03 25.11 -4.78
C LEU A 319 21.04 26.59 -4.38
N LEU A 320 22.00 27.03 -3.57
CA LEU A 320 22.17 28.45 -3.20
C LEU A 320 22.48 29.33 -4.43
N GLU A 321 23.33 28.87 -5.35
CA GLU A 321 23.60 29.58 -6.60
C GLU A 321 22.36 29.71 -7.47
N LEU A 322 21.58 28.61 -7.64
CA LEU A 322 20.33 28.62 -8.39
C LEU A 322 19.27 29.49 -7.75
N GLU A 323 19.13 29.46 -6.45
CA GLU A 323 18.21 30.33 -5.71
C GLU A 323 18.50 31.82 -5.96
N LYS A 324 19.79 32.21 -5.91
CA LYS A 324 20.20 33.57 -6.25
C LYS A 324 19.85 33.93 -7.69
N GLN A 325 20.17 33.07 -8.67
CA GLN A 325 19.84 33.30 -10.07
C GLN A 325 18.32 33.42 -10.30
N ILE A 326 17.54 32.56 -9.66
CA ILE A 326 16.06 32.57 -9.74
C ILE A 326 15.51 33.89 -9.17
N HIS A 327 16.00 34.35 -8.03
CA HIS A 327 15.54 35.60 -7.42
C HIS A 327 15.95 36.83 -8.27
N GLU A 328 17.15 36.80 -8.88
CA GLU A 328 17.60 37.84 -9.82
C GLU A 328 16.71 37.88 -11.06
N LEU A 329 16.41 36.74 -11.69
CA LEU A 329 15.52 36.66 -12.86
C LEU A 329 14.06 37.05 -12.54
N ALA A 330 13.59 36.74 -11.33
CA ALA A 330 12.28 37.11 -10.86
C ALA A 330 12.19 38.57 -10.43
N GLY A 331 13.33 39.23 -10.16
CA GLY A 331 13.44 40.60 -9.66
C GLY A 331 12.93 40.77 -8.21
N GLN A 332 12.79 39.67 -7.46
CA GLN A 332 12.44 39.65 -6.03
C GLN A 332 12.65 38.25 -5.44
N PRO A 333 12.88 38.15 -4.12
CA PRO A 333 12.87 36.88 -3.41
C PRO A 333 11.46 36.29 -3.31
N PHE A 334 11.34 34.96 -3.37
CA PHE A 334 10.11 34.20 -3.16
C PHE A 334 10.43 32.76 -2.81
N ASN A 335 9.45 32.01 -2.30
CA ASN A 335 9.63 30.59 -1.99
C ASN A 335 9.53 29.74 -3.27
N ILE A 336 10.68 29.26 -3.76
CA ILE A 336 10.79 28.44 -4.99
C ILE A 336 10.12 27.05 -4.85
N GLN A 337 9.85 26.61 -3.63
CA GLN A 337 9.12 25.35 -3.37
C GLN A 337 7.60 25.55 -3.34
N SER A 338 7.11 26.80 -3.39
CA SER A 338 5.68 27.12 -3.37
C SER A 338 5.12 27.22 -4.81
N PRO A 339 4.28 26.28 -5.27
CA PRO A 339 3.65 26.37 -6.58
C PRO A 339 2.85 27.65 -6.78
N LYS A 340 2.21 28.15 -5.69
CA LYS A 340 1.43 29.39 -5.71
C LYS A 340 2.33 30.59 -6.00
N GLN A 341 3.46 30.75 -5.28
CA GLN A 341 4.36 31.87 -5.48
C GLN A 341 5.05 31.82 -6.84
N ILE A 342 5.41 30.61 -7.32
CA ILE A 342 5.92 30.45 -8.68
C ILE A 342 4.90 30.92 -9.71
N ALA A 343 3.63 30.54 -9.55
CA ALA A 343 2.56 30.98 -10.47
C ALA A 343 2.38 32.50 -10.45
N GLU A 344 2.43 33.14 -9.27
CA GLU A 344 2.37 34.60 -9.13
C GLU A 344 3.53 35.30 -9.86
N ILE A 345 4.75 34.75 -9.77
CA ILE A 345 5.93 35.29 -10.48
C ILE A 345 5.82 35.06 -11.98
N LEU A 346 5.58 33.83 -12.43
CA LEU A 346 5.59 33.50 -13.84
C LEU A 346 4.43 34.12 -14.61
N PHE A 347 3.22 34.00 -14.09
CA PHE A 347 1.99 34.39 -14.80
C PHE A 347 1.44 35.75 -14.38
N GLY A 348 1.70 36.18 -13.14
CA GLY A 348 1.25 37.49 -12.65
C GLY A 348 2.24 38.60 -12.91
N LYS A 349 3.52 38.43 -12.55
CA LYS A 349 4.54 39.47 -12.65
C LYS A 349 5.22 39.51 -14.03
N LEU A 350 5.63 38.33 -14.53
CA LEU A 350 6.35 38.21 -15.79
C LEU A 350 5.43 37.98 -17.00
N GLU A 351 4.13 37.85 -16.76
CA GLU A 351 3.06 37.69 -17.76
C GLU A 351 3.33 36.60 -18.80
N LEU A 352 4.00 35.50 -18.40
CA LEU A 352 4.27 34.38 -19.28
C LEU A 352 2.96 33.67 -19.71
N PRO A 353 2.92 33.03 -20.87
CA PRO A 353 1.71 32.40 -21.39
C PRO A 353 1.30 31.20 -20.47
N VAL A 354 0.01 31.12 -20.10
CA VAL A 354 -0.54 30.02 -19.35
C VAL A 354 -0.75 28.81 -20.24
N VAL A 355 0.11 27.82 -20.11
CA VAL A 355 0.09 26.59 -20.92
C VAL A 355 -1.02 25.62 -20.45
N LYS A 356 -1.23 25.50 -19.14
CA LYS A 356 -2.16 24.56 -18.52
C LYS A 356 -2.73 25.12 -17.22
N LYS A 357 -3.98 24.75 -16.89
CA LYS A 357 -4.61 25.10 -15.61
C LYS A 357 -4.80 23.85 -14.75
N THR A 358 -4.76 24.05 -13.43
CA THR A 358 -5.10 23.03 -12.44
C THR A 358 -6.62 22.75 -12.46
N PRO A 359 -7.09 21.63 -11.88
CA PRO A 359 -8.53 21.38 -11.73
C PRO A 359 -9.31 22.51 -11.01
N SER A 360 -8.62 23.28 -10.16
CA SER A 360 -9.19 24.46 -9.48
C SER A 360 -9.18 25.75 -10.34
N GLY A 361 -8.71 25.68 -11.59
CA GLY A 361 -8.67 26.79 -12.53
C GLY A 361 -7.44 27.69 -12.42
N ALA A 362 -6.54 27.50 -11.47
CA ALA A 362 -5.30 28.25 -11.34
C ALA A 362 -4.26 27.82 -12.40
N PRO A 363 -3.33 28.72 -12.84
CA PRO A 363 -2.23 28.34 -13.71
C PRO A 363 -1.38 27.23 -13.09
N SER A 364 -1.10 26.16 -13.85
CA SER A 364 -0.23 25.06 -13.39
C SER A 364 1.25 25.44 -13.50
N THR A 365 2.02 24.99 -12.50
CA THR A 365 3.50 25.07 -12.51
C THR A 365 4.12 23.67 -12.44
N ASP A 366 3.42 22.67 -13.00
CA ASP A 366 3.95 21.32 -13.09
C ASP A 366 5.17 21.23 -14.02
N GLU A 367 5.84 20.09 -13.97
CA GLU A 367 7.09 19.89 -14.70
C GLU A 367 6.90 20.08 -16.21
N GLU A 368 5.79 19.58 -16.78
CA GLU A 368 5.47 19.70 -18.21
C GLU A 368 5.31 21.16 -18.64
N VAL A 369 4.61 21.97 -17.81
CA VAL A 369 4.43 23.40 -18.08
C VAL A 369 5.75 24.15 -18.01
N LEU A 370 6.55 23.88 -16.97
CA LEU A 370 7.85 24.52 -16.83
C LEU A 370 8.82 24.13 -17.94
N GLN A 371 8.79 22.87 -18.41
CA GLN A 371 9.61 22.42 -19.56
C GLN A 371 9.26 23.17 -20.84
N LYS A 372 7.96 23.32 -21.15
CA LYS A 372 7.51 24.12 -22.32
C LYS A 372 7.91 25.59 -22.22
N LEU A 373 7.79 26.16 -21.03
CA LEU A 373 8.20 27.56 -20.83
C LEU A 373 9.72 27.74 -20.89
N ALA A 374 10.49 26.74 -20.45
CA ALA A 374 11.96 26.76 -20.45
C ALA A 374 12.56 26.84 -21.86
N GLU A 375 11.83 26.47 -22.91
CA GLU A 375 12.26 26.62 -24.30
C GLU A 375 12.50 28.09 -24.69
N ASN A 376 11.74 29.02 -24.08
CA ASN A 376 11.77 30.43 -24.47
C ASN A 376 12.14 31.39 -23.30
N TYR A 377 12.11 30.89 -22.06
CA TYR A 377 12.30 31.74 -20.88
C TYR A 377 13.33 31.12 -19.91
N PRO A 378 14.30 31.92 -19.42
CA PRO A 378 15.37 31.39 -18.55
C PRO A 378 14.89 31.02 -17.16
N LEU A 379 13.92 31.72 -16.57
CA LEU A 379 13.46 31.51 -15.20
C LEU A 379 12.83 30.12 -14.99
N PRO A 380 11.90 29.62 -15.84
CA PRO A 380 11.40 28.26 -15.73
C PRO A 380 12.50 27.20 -15.81
N ALA A 381 13.52 27.37 -16.64
CA ALA A 381 14.66 26.45 -16.73
C ALA A 381 15.41 26.37 -15.39
N ARG A 382 15.70 27.52 -14.76
CA ARG A 382 16.37 27.54 -13.45
C ARG A 382 15.51 26.94 -12.34
N ILE A 383 14.20 27.15 -12.38
CA ILE A 383 13.27 26.52 -11.42
C ILE A 383 13.27 24.99 -11.58
N LEU A 384 13.33 24.46 -12.80
CA LEU A 384 13.44 23.01 -13.07
C LEU A 384 14.76 22.45 -12.51
N ASP A 385 15.89 23.13 -12.79
CA ASP A 385 17.19 22.75 -12.24
C ASP A 385 17.16 22.69 -10.70
N TYR A 386 16.63 23.74 -10.07
CA TYR A 386 16.48 23.82 -8.62
C TYR A 386 15.60 22.70 -8.07
N ARG A 387 14.43 22.47 -8.63
CA ARG A 387 13.51 21.41 -8.18
C ARG A 387 14.14 20.02 -8.30
N SER A 388 14.86 19.78 -9.38
CA SER A 388 15.56 18.50 -9.58
C SER A 388 16.59 18.26 -8.48
N LEU A 389 17.46 19.23 -8.22
CA LEU A 389 18.50 19.13 -7.17
C LEU A 389 17.90 19.09 -5.77
N ALA A 390 16.89 19.91 -5.48
CA ALA A 390 16.21 19.91 -4.17
C ALA A 390 15.54 18.55 -3.87
N LYS A 391 14.95 17.92 -4.88
CA LYS A 391 14.40 16.57 -4.76
C LYS A 391 15.50 15.53 -4.47
N LEU A 392 16.64 15.61 -5.14
CA LEU A 392 17.78 14.73 -4.86
C LEU A 392 18.32 14.93 -3.44
N GLN A 393 18.46 16.17 -3.02
CA GLN A 393 18.93 16.53 -1.69
C GLN A 393 18.01 15.93 -0.62
N SER A 394 16.73 16.22 -0.67
CA SER A 394 15.75 15.81 0.35
C SER A 394 15.44 14.32 0.34
N THR A 395 15.31 13.73 -0.86
CA THR A 395 14.82 12.34 -0.99
C THR A 395 15.92 11.30 -0.76
N TYR A 396 17.14 11.59 -1.21
CA TYR A 396 18.22 10.60 -1.18
C TYR A 396 19.38 11.04 -0.28
N ILE A 397 19.94 12.23 -0.48
CA ILE A 397 21.18 12.63 0.18
C ILE A 397 21.00 12.78 1.69
N GLU A 398 19.90 13.41 2.12
CA GLU A 398 19.61 13.62 3.54
C GLU A 398 18.83 12.46 4.17
N LYS A 399 17.91 11.84 3.41
CA LYS A 399 17.02 10.81 3.96
C LYS A 399 17.72 9.46 4.11
N LEU A 400 18.49 9.00 3.10
CA LEU A 400 19.09 7.67 3.12
C LEU A 400 20.02 7.42 4.33
N PRO A 401 20.93 8.33 4.71
CA PRO A 401 21.78 8.11 5.90
C PRO A 401 20.99 7.95 7.19
N ARG A 402 19.85 8.64 7.32
CA ARG A 402 18.96 8.55 8.49
C ARG A 402 18.18 7.23 8.55
N MET A 403 18.05 6.55 7.40
CA MET A 403 17.35 5.27 7.29
C MET A 403 18.24 4.07 7.55
N VAL A 404 19.55 4.27 7.71
CA VAL A 404 20.46 3.19 8.08
C VAL A 404 20.01 2.58 9.41
N ASN A 405 19.74 1.29 9.41
CA ASN A 405 19.40 0.55 10.62
C ASN A 405 20.68 0.40 11.48
N PRO A 406 20.71 0.88 12.73
CA PRO A 406 21.90 0.85 13.57
C PRO A 406 22.36 -0.58 13.92
N LYS A 407 21.45 -1.56 13.92
CA LYS A 407 21.78 -2.97 14.21
C LYS A 407 22.50 -3.64 13.03
N THR A 408 22.12 -3.32 11.80
CA THR A 408 22.66 -3.97 10.58
C THR A 408 23.69 -3.12 9.85
N GLY A 409 23.70 -1.81 10.07
CA GLY A 409 24.50 -0.83 9.32
C GLY A 409 24.03 -0.67 7.86
N ARG A 410 22.81 -1.09 7.51
CA ARG A 410 22.28 -1.12 6.16
C ARG A 410 20.93 -0.41 6.07
N VAL A 411 20.57 0.00 4.87
CA VAL A 411 19.22 0.51 4.55
C VAL A 411 18.36 -0.66 4.12
N HIS A 412 17.18 -0.76 4.68
CA HIS A 412 16.19 -1.77 4.33
C HIS A 412 14.99 -1.10 3.69
N THR A 413 14.64 -1.55 2.50
CA THR A 413 13.42 -1.13 1.79
C THR A 413 12.38 -2.22 1.87
N ASN A 414 11.11 -1.88 1.70
CA ASN A 414 10.04 -2.86 1.50
C ASN A 414 9.76 -3.01 0.00
N TYR A 415 9.69 -4.24 -0.50
CA TYR A 415 9.30 -4.57 -1.87
C TYR A 415 7.88 -5.13 -1.89
N SER A 416 6.93 -4.39 -2.42
CA SER A 416 5.53 -4.82 -2.53
C SER A 416 5.24 -5.39 -3.91
N GLN A 417 4.61 -6.57 -3.94
CA GLN A 417 4.14 -7.25 -5.15
C GLN A 417 2.75 -6.75 -5.57
N ALA A 418 1.86 -6.53 -4.60
CA ALA A 418 0.44 -6.25 -4.80
C ALA A 418 0.11 -4.74 -4.93
N VAL A 419 0.90 -3.98 -5.69
CA VAL A 419 0.68 -2.54 -5.90
C VAL A 419 0.40 -2.20 -7.36
N ALA A 420 1.21 -2.72 -8.27
CA ALA A 420 1.08 -2.40 -9.67
C ALA A 420 0.32 -3.50 -10.41
N VAL A 421 -0.77 -3.15 -11.08
CA VAL A 421 -1.59 -4.10 -11.88
C VAL A 421 -0.81 -4.78 -13.02
N THR A 422 0.39 -4.30 -13.32
CA THR A 422 1.25 -4.80 -14.40
C THR A 422 2.26 -5.87 -13.94
N GLY A 423 2.22 -6.34 -12.71
CA GLY A 423 3.19 -7.29 -12.16
C GLY A 423 4.55 -6.69 -11.80
N ARG A 424 4.69 -5.35 -11.82
CA ARG A 424 5.91 -4.68 -11.37
C ARG A 424 5.96 -4.61 -9.86
N LEU A 425 7.15 -4.84 -9.29
CA LEU A 425 7.39 -4.57 -7.87
C LEU A 425 7.36 -3.06 -7.60
N ALA A 426 6.88 -2.70 -6.43
CA ALA A 426 7.04 -1.36 -5.87
C ALA A 426 8.05 -1.40 -4.71
N SER A 427 8.88 -0.36 -4.60
CA SER A 427 9.83 -0.19 -3.49
C SER A 427 9.42 1.02 -2.65
N SER A 428 9.35 0.85 -1.34
CA SER A 428 8.97 1.93 -0.42
C SER A 428 9.86 1.92 0.84
N GLU A 429 9.99 3.07 1.45
CA GLU A 429 10.72 3.33 2.70
C GLU A 429 12.13 2.70 2.79
N PRO A 430 13.06 3.14 1.87
CA PRO A 430 12.95 4.18 0.85
C PRO A 430 12.56 3.62 -0.53
N ASN A 431 12.00 4.46 -1.42
CA ASN A 431 11.81 4.08 -2.81
C ASN A 431 13.14 4.10 -3.56
N LEU A 432 13.71 2.92 -3.81
CA LEU A 432 14.99 2.73 -4.49
C LEU A 432 14.86 2.62 -6.01
N GLN A 433 13.64 2.44 -6.53
CA GLN A 433 13.39 2.35 -7.98
C GLN A 433 13.48 3.70 -8.69
N ASN A 434 13.30 4.79 -7.95
CA ASN A 434 13.28 6.15 -8.50
C ASN A 434 14.63 6.89 -8.39
N ILE A 435 15.73 6.20 -8.08
CA ILE A 435 17.07 6.80 -8.04
C ILE A 435 17.44 7.23 -9.47
N PRO A 436 17.69 8.52 -9.72
CA PRO A 436 17.95 9.03 -11.08
C PRO A 436 19.20 8.39 -11.70
N VAL A 437 19.11 8.10 -13.00
CA VAL A 437 20.22 7.50 -13.78
C VAL A 437 20.72 8.40 -14.91
N ARG A 438 19.91 9.40 -15.30
CA ARG A 438 20.19 10.22 -16.47
C ARG A 438 21.10 11.41 -16.19
N THR A 439 20.98 12.02 -15.00
CA THR A 439 21.78 13.17 -14.59
C THR A 439 23.11 12.75 -13.96
N GLU A 440 24.12 13.61 -14.00
CA GLU A 440 25.41 13.37 -13.34
C GLU A 440 25.25 13.25 -11.83
N GLU A 441 24.47 14.13 -11.22
CA GLU A 441 24.18 14.13 -9.79
C GLU A 441 23.47 12.85 -9.35
N GLY A 442 22.51 12.37 -10.18
CA GLY A 442 21.83 11.09 -9.93
C GLY A 442 22.79 9.90 -9.98
N ARG A 443 23.73 9.88 -10.94
CA ARG A 443 24.78 8.85 -11.01
C ARG A 443 25.67 8.87 -9.78
N LYS A 444 26.07 10.04 -9.28
CA LYS A 444 26.87 10.19 -8.06
C LYS A 444 26.15 9.64 -6.81
N ILE A 445 24.82 9.80 -6.73
CA ILE A 445 24.04 9.16 -5.66
C ILE A 445 24.14 7.63 -5.76
N ARG A 446 24.08 7.06 -6.96
CA ARG A 446 24.22 5.61 -7.16
C ARG A 446 25.59 5.07 -6.77
N GLU A 447 26.64 5.85 -6.91
CA GLU A 447 28.01 5.48 -6.46
C GLU A 447 28.11 5.31 -4.93
N ALA A 448 27.16 5.86 -4.18
CA ALA A 448 27.09 5.65 -2.73
C ALA A 448 26.49 4.28 -2.35
N PHE A 449 25.87 3.57 -3.28
CA PHE A 449 25.42 2.18 -3.08
C PHE A 449 26.59 1.25 -3.34
N ILE A 450 27.09 0.62 -2.29
CA ILE A 450 28.33 -0.14 -2.32
C ILE A 450 28.11 -1.60 -1.92
N ALA A 451 29.03 -2.46 -2.33
CA ALA A 451 29.11 -3.84 -1.86
C ALA A 451 30.16 -3.97 -0.75
N LYS A 452 30.07 -5.01 0.07
CA LYS A 452 31.17 -5.35 0.98
C LYS A 452 32.40 -5.76 0.16
N PRO A 453 33.64 -5.48 0.66
CA PRO A 453 34.82 -6.01 0.02
C PRO A 453 34.72 -7.53 -0.14
N GLY A 454 34.93 -8.02 -1.36
CA GLY A 454 34.88 -9.45 -1.69
C GLY A 454 33.50 -10.03 -2.00
N SER A 455 32.46 -9.19 -2.17
CA SER A 455 31.11 -9.58 -2.61
C SER A 455 30.80 -9.10 -4.02
#